data_6fa090bb256a831c53e2dcf89899c2b0
#
_entry.id   6fa090bb256a831c53e2dcf89899c2b0
#
_cell.length_a   1.000
_cell.length_b   1.000
_cell.length_c   1.000
_cell.angle_alpha   90.00
_cell.angle_beta   90.00
_cell.angle_gamma   90.00
#
_symmetry.space_group_name_H-M   'P 1'
#
loop_
_entity.id
_entity.type
_entity.pdbx_description
1 polymer ?
#
loop_
_entity_poly.entity_id
_entity_poly.type
_entity_poly.pdbx_seq_one_letter_code
_entity_poly.pdbx_strand_id
1 'polypeptide(L)'
;MMFPFTIPSKDRKISLKERIELAAIFSLAELTRDKGGGLISKKPAETILFISKVCYPFWFIPWKRRTLIFDGLNTNSHRISFDIFPDANIFIQEMKGSSSKLETYSAFLSHNLNYFKKISGKGQKVIKGLIMDSNLMRDLFSLFSRTKRIKEPFEKVALPLLMDRSTVEKSIKELQNFERTLEEDVKRLNRIAETLMKTTQRYVEVVTAEIEKVKKRSENEISNLMSRISKKT
;
A
#
# COMPACT_ATOMS: atom_id res chain seq x y z
N MET A 1 3.08 -27.86 8.66
CA MET A 1 4.38 -27.95 7.98
C MET A 1 5.44 -27.35 8.89
N MET A 2 6.65 -27.89 8.89
CA MET A 2 7.77 -27.31 9.64
C MET A 2 8.86 -26.88 8.67
N PHE A 3 9.32 -25.64 8.83
CA PHE A 3 10.52 -25.15 8.15
C PHE A 3 11.77 -25.74 8.80
N PRO A 4 12.82 -26.03 8.04
CA PRO A 4 14.08 -26.42 8.62
C PRO A 4 14.66 -25.26 9.41
N PHE A 5 15.30 -25.56 10.55
CA PHE A 5 16.16 -24.58 11.18
C PHE A 5 17.44 -24.48 10.34
N THR A 6 17.72 -23.29 9.81
CA THR A 6 18.93 -23.05 9.03
C THR A 6 19.43 -21.63 9.25
N ILE A 7 20.75 -21.45 9.30
CA ILE A 7 21.39 -20.16 9.19
C ILE A 7 21.84 -20.02 7.72
N PRO A 8 21.31 -19.05 6.95
CA PRO A 8 21.73 -18.85 5.59
C PRO A 8 23.19 -18.42 5.52
N SER A 9 23.94 -18.89 4.52
CA SER A 9 25.28 -18.37 4.22
C SER A 9 25.20 -16.92 3.77
N LYS A 10 26.33 -16.20 3.72
CA LYS A 10 26.42 -14.78 3.36
C LYS A 10 25.73 -14.45 2.02
N ASP A 11 25.82 -15.36 1.05
CA ASP A 11 25.18 -15.28 -0.27
C ASP A 11 23.74 -15.84 -0.30
N ARG A 12 23.22 -16.34 0.84
CA ARG A 12 21.87 -16.92 1.02
C ARG A 12 21.52 -18.11 0.11
N LYS A 13 22.47 -18.67 -0.60
CA LYS A 13 22.23 -19.78 -1.53
C LYS A 13 22.35 -21.14 -0.88
N ILE A 14 23.20 -21.26 0.13
CA ILE A 14 23.52 -22.52 0.80
C ILE A 14 23.32 -22.34 2.30
N SER A 15 22.62 -23.28 2.94
CA SER A 15 22.56 -23.32 4.40
C SER A 15 23.90 -23.84 4.96
N LEU A 16 24.28 -23.33 6.10
CA LEU A 16 25.45 -23.83 6.84
C LEU A 16 25.23 -25.30 7.23
N LYS A 17 26.33 -26.06 7.34
CA LYS A 17 26.25 -27.39 7.91
C LYS A 17 25.87 -27.34 9.39
N GLU A 18 25.18 -28.36 9.89
CA GLU A 18 24.62 -28.37 11.26
C GLU A 18 25.63 -28.01 12.36
N ARG A 19 26.87 -28.54 12.25
CA ARG A 19 27.96 -28.24 13.19
C ARG A 19 28.34 -26.74 13.17
N ILE A 20 28.32 -26.12 11.99
CA ILE A 20 28.66 -24.72 11.82
C ILE A 20 27.47 -23.85 12.32
N GLU A 21 26.24 -24.30 12.10
CA GLU A 21 25.03 -23.64 12.65
C GLU A 21 25.06 -23.59 14.17
N LEU A 22 25.36 -24.72 14.83
CA LEU A 22 25.50 -24.77 16.28
C LEU A 22 26.61 -23.84 16.78
N ALA A 23 27.80 -23.89 16.16
CA ALA A 23 28.89 -22.98 16.53
C ALA A 23 28.49 -21.51 16.38
N ALA A 24 27.79 -21.15 15.27
CA ALA A 24 27.32 -19.78 15.06
C ALA A 24 26.29 -19.36 16.12
N ILE A 25 25.37 -20.25 16.52
CA ILE A 25 24.39 -19.97 17.56
C ILE A 25 25.08 -19.71 18.91
N PHE A 26 26.01 -20.58 19.31
CA PHE A 26 26.76 -20.40 20.54
C PHE A 26 27.58 -19.11 20.53
N SER A 27 28.25 -18.82 19.41
CA SER A 27 29.04 -17.59 19.26
C SER A 27 28.13 -16.35 19.34
N LEU A 28 26.96 -16.38 18.69
CA LEU A 28 26.01 -15.28 18.73
C LEU A 28 25.45 -15.06 20.14
N ALA A 29 25.08 -16.13 20.84
CA ALA A 29 24.60 -16.07 22.22
C ALA A 29 25.68 -15.49 23.14
N GLU A 30 26.93 -15.92 22.99
CA GLU A 30 28.06 -15.40 23.78
C GLU A 30 28.40 -13.93 23.46
N LEU A 31 28.22 -13.50 22.20
CA LEU A 31 28.42 -12.12 21.78
C LEU A 31 27.30 -11.17 22.29
N THR A 32 26.08 -11.67 22.41
CA THR A 32 24.91 -10.86 22.79
C THR A 32 24.66 -10.80 24.28
N ARG A 33 25.21 -11.75 25.08
CA ARG A 33 25.06 -11.74 26.53
C ARG A 33 25.75 -10.53 27.17
N ASP A 34 25.16 -9.99 28.22
CA ASP A 34 25.78 -8.93 29.02
C ASP A 34 26.96 -9.53 29.81
N LYS A 35 28.17 -9.02 29.53
CA LYS A 35 29.39 -9.48 30.20
C LYS A 35 29.56 -8.85 31.60
N GLY A 36 28.60 -8.06 32.02
CA GLY A 36 28.68 -7.33 33.26
C GLY A 36 29.76 -6.24 33.23
N GLY A 37 29.93 -5.57 34.32
CA GLY A 37 30.93 -4.51 34.44
C GLY A 37 30.31 -3.13 34.38
N GLY A 38 31.03 -2.17 34.84
CA GLY A 38 30.67 -0.74 34.85
C GLY A 38 31.52 -0.04 35.94
N LEU A 39 31.97 1.15 35.65
CA LEU A 39 32.78 1.94 36.64
C LEU A 39 31.96 2.37 37.84
N ILE A 40 30.62 2.46 37.71
CA ILE A 40 29.74 3.02 38.76
C ILE A 40 28.72 1.98 39.29
N SER A 41 28.29 1.00 38.48
CA SER A 41 27.44 -0.10 38.98
C SER A 41 27.99 -1.44 38.49
N LYS A 42 28.35 -2.32 39.43
CA LYS A 42 28.76 -3.70 39.13
C LYS A 42 27.52 -4.51 38.77
N LYS A 43 27.09 -4.51 37.53
CA LYS A 43 26.10 -5.50 37.07
C LYS A 43 26.76 -6.87 37.00
N PRO A 44 26.12 -7.93 37.53
CA PRO A 44 26.63 -9.28 37.37
C PRO A 44 26.59 -9.67 35.87
N ALA A 45 27.59 -10.45 35.44
CA ALA A 45 27.62 -11.01 34.11
C ALA A 45 26.46 -12.02 33.95
N GLU A 46 25.78 -11.97 32.80
CA GLU A 46 24.82 -13.02 32.45
C GLU A 46 25.55 -14.34 32.19
N THR A 47 24.92 -15.44 32.58
CA THR A 47 25.42 -16.79 32.35
C THR A 47 24.42 -17.51 31.44
N ILE A 48 24.90 -18.07 30.32
CA ILE A 48 24.08 -18.90 29.45
C ILE A 48 23.87 -20.25 30.14
N LEU A 49 22.63 -20.52 30.57
CA LEU A 49 22.29 -21.79 31.26
C LEU A 49 21.99 -22.90 30.24
N PHE A 50 21.26 -22.57 29.16
CA PHE A 50 20.91 -23.49 28.11
C PHE A 50 20.57 -22.75 26.82
N ILE A 51 20.68 -23.49 25.70
CA ILE A 51 20.22 -23.04 24.40
C ILE A 51 19.29 -24.13 23.84
N SER A 52 18.08 -23.76 23.41
CA SER A 52 17.13 -24.71 22.85
C SER A 52 16.58 -24.27 21.50
N LYS A 53 16.23 -25.22 20.64
CA LYS A 53 15.52 -24.98 19.40
C LYS A 53 14.02 -24.87 19.68
N VAL A 54 13.42 -23.73 19.38
CA VAL A 54 12.01 -23.47 19.60
C VAL A 54 11.32 -23.33 18.25
N CYS A 55 10.14 -23.95 18.10
CA CYS A 55 9.34 -23.83 16.89
C CYS A 55 8.39 -22.63 17.02
N TYR A 56 8.55 -21.65 16.15
CA TYR A 56 7.69 -20.47 16.09
C TYR A 56 6.50 -20.73 15.15
N PRO A 57 5.24 -20.48 15.57
CA PRO A 57 4.07 -20.73 14.76
C PRO A 57 3.79 -19.58 13.77
N PHE A 58 3.48 -19.95 12.53
CA PHE A 58 3.02 -19.03 11.51
C PHE A 58 1.78 -19.58 10.81
N TRP A 59 0.88 -18.67 10.39
CA TRP A 59 -0.19 -18.98 9.47
C TRP A 59 0.21 -18.54 8.06
N PHE A 60 0.08 -19.47 7.09
CA PHE A 60 0.28 -19.21 5.67
C PHE A 60 -1.08 -19.28 4.98
N ILE A 61 -1.56 -18.16 4.51
CA ILE A 61 -2.90 -18.03 3.93
C ILE A 61 -2.78 -17.66 2.46
N PRO A 62 -3.28 -18.50 1.52
CA PRO A 62 -3.36 -18.13 0.12
C PRO A 62 -4.22 -16.87 -0.07
N TRP A 63 -3.70 -15.91 -0.83
CA TRP A 63 -4.37 -14.65 -1.08
C TRP A 63 -4.14 -14.22 -2.53
N LYS A 64 -5.16 -14.37 -3.40
CA LYS A 64 -5.03 -14.11 -4.83
C LYS A 64 -3.80 -14.85 -5.41
N ARG A 65 -2.80 -14.12 -5.93
CA ARG A 65 -1.55 -14.69 -6.45
C ARG A 65 -0.39 -14.66 -5.43
N ARG A 66 -0.67 -14.40 -4.17
CA ARG A 66 0.33 -14.25 -3.11
C ARG A 66 -0.06 -15.10 -1.90
N THR A 67 0.80 -15.11 -0.91
CA THR A 67 0.54 -15.73 0.40
C THR A 67 0.69 -14.66 1.45
N LEU A 68 -0.31 -14.51 2.32
CA LEU A 68 -0.19 -13.72 3.53
C LEU A 68 0.40 -14.58 4.63
N ILE A 69 1.24 -13.97 5.46
CA ILE A 69 1.85 -14.62 6.61
C ILE A 69 1.34 -13.90 7.86
N PHE A 70 0.80 -14.69 8.79
CA PHE A 70 0.38 -14.16 10.10
C PHE A 70 1.21 -14.78 11.20
N ASP A 71 1.51 -13.97 12.20
CA ASP A 71 2.22 -14.33 13.41
C ASP A 71 1.31 -15.15 14.33
N GLY A 72 1.66 -16.42 14.53
CA GLY A 72 0.89 -17.32 15.38
C GLY A 72 0.90 -16.96 16.86
N LEU A 73 1.85 -16.15 17.33
CA LEU A 73 1.86 -15.61 18.70
C LEU A 73 1.03 -14.32 18.83
N ASN A 74 0.55 -13.74 17.72
CA ASN A 74 -0.20 -12.49 17.71
C ASN A 74 0.52 -11.31 18.38
N THR A 75 1.85 -11.31 18.35
CA THR A 75 2.71 -10.25 18.92
C THR A 75 2.95 -9.12 17.91
N ASN A 76 2.79 -9.41 16.63
CA ASN A 76 2.99 -8.47 15.53
C ASN A 76 1.66 -7.93 15.01
N SER A 77 1.73 -6.76 14.41
CA SER A 77 0.64 -6.19 13.63
C SER A 77 1.20 -5.29 12.54
N HIS A 78 0.54 -5.25 11.39
CA HIS A 78 0.94 -4.36 10.32
C HIS A 78 0.03 -3.14 10.26
N ARG A 79 0.63 -1.95 10.20
CA ARG A 79 -0.06 -0.68 10.09
C ARG A 79 0.03 -0.18 8.65
N ILE A 80 -1.10 -0.07 7.98
CA ILE A 80 -1.24 0.49 6.64
C ILE A 80 -1.63 1.95 6.80
N SER A 81 -0.79 2.87 6.34
CA SER A 81 -1.09 4.30 6.30
C SER A 81 -1.54 4.68 4.90
N PHE A 82 -2.58 5.49 4.78
CA PHE A 82 -3.12 5.94 3.50
C PHE A 82 -3.61 7.39 3.59
N ASP A 83 -3.62 8.07 2.46
CA ASP A 83 -4.12 9.43 2.38
C ASP A 83 -5.64 9.43 2.20
N ILE A 84 -6.32 10.34 2.90
CA ILE A 84 -7.75 10.58 2.77
C ILE A 84 -7.93 11.78 1.84
N PHE A 85 -8.53 11.54 0.67
CA PHE A 85 -8.85 12.59 -0.29
C PHE A 85 -10.15 13.32 0.09
N PRO A 86 -10.34 14.55 -0.39
CA PRO A 86 -11.60 15.27 -0.26
C PRO A 86 -12.79 14.49 -0.84
N ASP A 87 -14.00 14.78 -0.34
CA ASP A 87 -15.20 14.03 -0.73
C ASP A 87 -15.51 14.19 -2.23
N ALA A 88 -15.36 13.10 -2.94
CA ALA A 88 -15.64 12.99 -4.35
C ALA A 88 -17.12 13.24 -4.72
N ASN A 89 -18.06 12.98 -3.81
CA ASN A 89 -19.48 13.20 -4.07
C ASN A 89 -19.82 14.68 -4.02
N ILE A 90 -19.24 15.43 -3.10
CA ILE A 90 -19.40 16.90 -3.04
C ILE A 90 -18.89 17.51 -4.33
N PHE A 91 -17.69 17.12 -4.76
CA PHE A 91 -17.13 17.61 -6.04
C PHE A 91 -18.04 17.35 -7.24
N ILE A 92 -18.63 16.13 -7.35
CA ILE A 92 -19.57 15.81 -8.45
C ILE A 92 -20.83 16.66 -8.38
N GLN A 93 -21.39 16.86 -7.19
CA GLN A 93 -22.61 17.66 -7.02
C GLN A 93 -22.38 19.12 -7.43
N GLU A 94 -21.28 19.71 -6.97
CA GLU A 94 -20.90 21.08 -7.33
C GLU A 94 -20.63 21.20 -8.86
N MET A 95 -19.93 20.24 -9.44
CA MET A 95 -19.67 20.18 -10.86
C MET A 95 -20.97 20.13 -11.69
N LYS A 96 -21.92 19.26 -11.29
CA LYS A 96 -23.23 19.17 -11.97
C LYS A 96 -24.03 20.44 -11.84
N GLY A 97 -24.06 21.07 -10.67
CA GLY A 97 -24.72 22.35 -10.45
C GLY A 97 -24.15 23.48 -11.29
N SER A 98 -22.83 23.47 -11.50
CA SER A 98 -22.10 24.49 -12.25
C SER A 98 -22.06 24.24 -13.77
N SER A 99 -22.39 23.02 -14.23
CA SER A 99 -22.23 22.60 -15.63
C SER A 99 -23.33 23.06 -16.60
N SER A 100 -24.25 23.92 -16.16
CA SER A 100 -25.34 24.43 -16.99
C SER A 100 -24.91 25.59 -17.92
N LYS A 101 -23.95 26.41 -17.50
CA LYS A 101 -23.41 27.55 -18.24
C LYS A 101 -21.91 27.54 -18.25
N LEU A 102 -21.31 28.06 -19.33
CA LEU A 102 -19.84 28.10 -19.49
C LEU A 102 -19.17 28.90 -18.37
N GLU A 103 -19.74 30.06 -18.02
CA GLU A 103 -19.17 30.94 -16.99
C GLU A 103 -19.12 30.26 -15.62
N THR A 104 -20.23 29.63 -15.21
CA THR A 104 -20.30 28.92 -13.91
C THR A 104 -19.40 27.69 -13.90
N TYR A 105 -19.28 27.00 -15.03
CA TYR A 105 -18.38 25.85 -15.15
C TYR A 105 -16.91 26.28 -15.11
N SER A 106 -16.54 27.37 -15.82
CA SER A 106 -15.19 27.92 -15.78
C SER A 106 -14.79 28.38 -14.38
N ALA A 107 -15.71 29.06 -13.66
CA ALA A 107 -15.49 29.46 -12.27
C ALA A 107 -15.30 28.24 -11.36
N PHE A 108 -16.12 27.19 -11.53
CA PHE A 108 -15.97 25.93 -10.81
C PHE A 108 -14.60 25.29 -11.04
N LEU A 109 -14.14 25.20 -12.29
CA LEU A 109 -12.82 24.63 -12.61
C LEU A 109 -11.69 25.42 -11.95
N SER A 110 -11.75 26.76 -12.03
CA SER A 110 -10.74 27.64 -11.43
C SER A 110 -10.68 27.51 -9.91
N HIS A 111 -11.85 27.44 -9.25
CA HIS A 111 -11.96 27.26 -7.82
C HIS A 111 -11.43 25.91 -7.35
N ASN A 112 -11.72 24.87 -8.11
CA ASN A 112 -11.41 23.47 -7.75
C ASN A 112 -10.12 22.91 -8.34
N LEU A 113 -9.27 23.75 -8.97
CA LEU A 113 -8.01 23.32 -9.63
C LEU A 113 -7.11 22.44 -8.74
N ASN A 114 -7.14 22.67 -7.44
CA ASN A 114 -6.33 21.95 -6.46
C ASN A 114 -7.16 21.09 -5.49
N TYR A 115 -8.43 20.82 -5.79
CA TYR A 115 -9.33 20.12 -4.89
C TYR A 115 -8.73 18.77 -4.44
N PHE A 116 -8.34 17.91 -5.36
CA PHE A 116 -7.76 16.60 -5.06
C PHE A 116 -6.26 16.61 -4.77
N LYS A 117 -5.57 17.76 -4.89
CA LYS A 117 -4.19 17.90 -4.43
C LYS A 117 -4.09 18.08 -2.92
N LYS A 118 -5.16 18.54 -2.27
CA LYS A 118 -5.23 18.70 -0.84
C LYS A 118 -5.63 17.38 -0.20
N ILE A 119 -4.70 16.81 0.58
CA ILE A 119 -4.98 15.64 1.40
C ILE A 119 -5.82 16.12 2.59
N SER A 120 -7.01 15.55 2.77
CA SER A 120 -7.92 15.91 3.89
C SER A 120 -7.43 15.34 5.23
N GLY A 121 -6.60 14.32 5.19
CA GLY A 121 -6.04 13.70 6.37
C GLY A 121 -5.26 12.42 6.04
N LYS A 122 -4.72 11.79 7.09
CA LYS A 122 -4.09 10.46 7.00
C LYS A 122 -4.91 9.44 7.77
N GLY A 123 -5.32 8.40 7.09
CA GLY A 123 -5.96 7.24 7.69
C GLY A 123 -4.93 6.18 8.07
N GLN A 124 -5.29 5.34 9.03
CA GLN A 124 -4.50 4.19 9.44
C GLN A 124 -5.40 2.97 9.61
N LYS A 125 -4.99 1.85 9.05
CA LYS A 125 -5.61 0.55 9.25
C LYS A 125 -4.59 -0.40 9.85
N VAL A 126 -4.90 -0.98 11.00
CA VAL A 126 -4.04 -1.99 11.65
C VAL A 126 -4.61 -3.37 11.38
N ILE A 127 -3.80 -4.26 10.86
CA ILE A 127 -4.14 -5.67 10.64
C ILE A 127 -3.35 -6.50 11.64
N LYS A 128 -4.05 -7.11 12.59
CA LYS A 128 -3.45 -7.92 13.65
C LYS A 128 -2.78 -9.16 13.08
N GLY A 129 -1.63 -9.49 13.62
CA GLY A 129 -0.85 -10.67 13.26
C GLY A 129 -0.19 -10.60 11.87
N LEU A 130 -0.54 -9.67 10.99
CA LEU A 130 0.00 -9.61 9.64
C LEU A 130 1.48 -9.24 9.64
N ILE A 131 2.29 -10.06 8.97
CA ILE A 131 3.72 -9.86 8.80
C ILE A 131 3.98 -9.36 7.38
N MET A 132 4.65 -8.21 7.27
CA MET A 132 5.03 -7.58 5.99
C MET A 132 6.54 -7.32 5.88
N ASP A 133 7.35 -7.95 6.75
CA ASP A 133 8.81 -7.89 6.64
C ASP A 133 9.27 -8.64 5.38
N SER A 134 9.79 -7.88 4.42
CA SER A 134 10.20 -8.41 3.11
C SER A 134 11.40 -9.37 3.20
N ASN A 135 12.28 -9.19 4.19
CA ASN A 135 13.43 -10.07 4.38
C ASN A 135 12.97 -11.41 4.94
N LEU A 136 12.15 -11.39 6.01
CA LEU A 136 11.58 -12.59 6.58
C LEU A 136 10.75 -13.37 5.55
N MET A 137 9.88 -12.67 4.80
CA MET A 137 9.07 -13.29 3.75
C MET A 137 9.94 -13.97 2.68
N ARG A 138 10.97 -13.27 2.19
CA ARG A 138 11.90 -13.84 1.20
C ARG A 138 12.62 -15.07 1.74
N ASP A 139 13.10 -15.02 2.97
CA ASP A 139 13.82 -16.13 3.60
C ASP A 139 12.88 -17.35 3.81
N LEU A 140 11.66 -17.13 4.29
CA LEU A 140 10.65 -18.19 4.42
C LEU A 140 10.29 -18.82 3.07
N PHE A 141 10.06 -18.01 2.01
CA PHE A 141 9.75 -18.54 0.70
C PHE A 141 10.93 -19.30 0.06
N SER A 142 12.17 -18.88 0.30
CA SER A 142 13.35 -19.60 -0.17
C SER A 142 13.47 -21.00 0.45
N LEU A 143 12.94 -21.18 1.65
CA LEU A 143 12.95 -22.44 2.38
C LEU A 143 11.69 -23.29 2.18
N PHE A 144 10.69 -22.79 1.45
CA PHE A 144 9.39 -23.46 1.32
C PHE A 144 9.50 -24.86 0.72
N SER A 145 10.35 -25.05 -0.29
CA SER A 145 10.63 -26.35 -0.91
C SER A 145 11.28 -27.36 0.03
N ARG A 146 11.87 -26.89 1.11
CA ARG A 146 12.55 -27.72 2.14
C ARG A 146 11.66 -28.02 3.35
N THR A 147 10.42 -27.55 3.35
CA THR A 147 9.47 -27.81 4.45
C THR A 147 9.12 -29.29 4.52
N LYS A 148 8.96 -29.80 5.74
CA LYS A 148 8.52 -31.17 6.00
C LYS A 148 7.11 -31.15 6.59
N ARG A 149 6.24 -32.04 6.11
CA ARG A 149 4.95 -32.28 6.74
C ARG A 149 5.16 -33.23 7.93
N ILE A 150 4.83 -32.77 9.11
CA ILE A 150 4.99 -33.57 10.34
C ILE A 150 3.62 -34.09 10.73
N LYS A 151 3.54 -35.39 11.01
CA LYS A 151 2.29 -36.06 11.42
C LYS A 151 2.20 -36.28 12.94
N GLU A 152 3.30 -36.22 13.66
CA GLU A 152 3.39 -36.57 15.08
C GLU A 152 3.73 -35.36 15.96
N PRO A 153 3.31 -35.39 17.24
CA PRO A 153 3.67 -34.35 18.20
C PRO A 153 5.19 -34.27 18.38
N PHE A 154 5.66 -33.06 18.52
CA PHE A 154 7.07 -32.74 18.55
C PHE A 154 7.79 -33.19 19.81
N GLU A 155 8.99 -33.75 19.67
CA GLU A 155 10.02 -33.80 20.71
C GLU A 155 10.63 -32.41 21.01
N LYS A 156 10.26 -31.35 20.25
CA LYS A 156 10.82 -30.01 20.35
C LYS A 156 9.87 -29.08 21.03
N VAL A 157 10.42 -28.07 21.73
CA VAL A 157 9.62 -27.01 22.33
C VAL A 157 8.92 -26.22 21.22
N ALA A 158 7.59 -26.26 21.20
CA ALA A 158 6.78 -25.44 20.33
C ALA A 158 6.18 -24.29 21.12
N LEU A 159 6.25 -23.07 20.60
CA LEU A 159 5.53 -21.94 21.19
C LEU A 159 4.03 -22.12 20.98
N PRO A 160 3.20 -21.68 21.95
CA PRO A 160 1.76 -21.81 21.84
C PRO A 160 1.22 -21.02 20.67
N LEU A 161 0.20 -21.55 20.01
CA LEU A 161 -0.52 -20.84 18.97
C LEU A 161 -1.55 -19.91 19.66
N LEU A 162 -1.20 -18.63 19.83
CA LEU A 162 -2.04 -17.63 20.49
C LEU A 162 -3.01 -16.95 19.53
N MET A 163 -2.65 -16.87 18.26
CA MET A 163 -3.54 -16.39 17.19
C MET A 163 -4.35 -17.57 16.64
N ASP A 164 -5.58 -17.69 17.07
CA ASP A 164 -6.48 -18.74 16.60
C ASP A 164 -6.98 -18.50 15.15
N ARG A 165 -7.62 -19.52 14.59
CA ARG A 165 -8.17 -19.47 13.24
C ARG A 165 -9.21 -18.36 13.07
N SER A 166 -10.05 -18.13 14.06
CA SER A 166 -11.10 -17.12 14.01
C SER A 166 -10.53 -15.71 13.92
N THR A 167 -9.46 -15.45 14.66
CA THR A 167 -8.71 -14.18 14.64
C THR A 167 -8.04 -13.95 13.28
N VAL A 168 -7.45 -14.98 12.68
CA VAL A 168 -6.88 -14.92 11.33
C VAL A 168 -7.97 -14.60 10.31
N GLU A 169 -9.10 -15.30 10.33
CA GLU A 169 -10.23 -15.07 9.42
C GLU A 169 -10.79 -13.65 9.56
N LYS A 170 -10.87 -13.13 10.79
CA LYS A 170 -11.26 -11.73 11.04
C LYS A 170 -10.28 -10.75 10.40
N SER A 171 -8.99 -10.93 10.61
CA SER A 171 -7.95 -10.08 10.02
C SER A 171 -7.98 -10.10 8.49
N ILE A 172 -8.26 -11.27 7.90
CA ILE A 172 -8.44 -11.40 6.45
C ILE A 172 -9.66 -10.63 5.97
N LYS A 173 -10.81 -10.77 6.65
CA LYS A 173 -12.03 -10.01 6.30
C LYS A 173 -11.81 -8.50 6.41
N GLU A 174 -11.09 -8.05 7.41
CA GLU A 174 -10.75 -6.64 7.56
C GLU A 174 -9.87 -6.13 6.41
N LEU A 175 -8.91 -6.92 5.96
CA LEU A 175 -8.07 -6.60 4.81
C LEU A 175 -8.88 -6.58 3.50
N GLN A 176 -9.79 -7.56 3.31
CA GLN A 176 -10.69 -7.60 2.15
C GLN A 176 -11.62 -6.40 2.08
N ASN A 177 -12.22 -6.04 3.21
CA ASN A 177 -13.09 -4.88 3.28
C ASN A 177 -12.33 -3.59 2.98
N PHE A 178 -11.12 -3.45 3.51
CA PHE A 178 -10.28 -2.30 3.23
C PHE A 178 -9.90 -2.21 1.75
N GLU A 179 -9.48 -3.32 1.13
CA GLU A 179 -9.16 -3.38 -0.30
C GLU A 179 -10.40 -2.98 -1.15
N ARG A 180 -11.59 -3.54 -0.82
CA ARG A 180 -12.84 -3.19 -1.52
C ARG A 180 -13.15 -1.71 -1.43
N THR A 181 -13.01 -1.10 -0.25
CA THR A 181 -13.23 0.34 -0.09
C THR A 181 -12.30 1.16 -0.99
N LEU A 182 -11.01 0.80 -1.05
CA LEU A 182 -10.07 1.47 -1.93
C LEU A 182 -10.41 1.30 -3.42
N GLU A 183 -10.84 0.11 -3.83
CA GLU A 183 -11.28 -0.15 -5.20
C GLU A 183 -12.54 0.66 -5.57
N GLU A 184 -13.49 0.81 -4.65
CA GLU A 184 -14.68 1.64 -4.83
C GLU A 184 -14.31 3.12 -4.96
N ASP A 185 -13.36 3.61 -4.16
CA ASP A 185 -12.87 4.98 -4.24
C ASP A 185 -12.15 5.25 -5.58
N VAL A 186 -11.32 4.33 -6.05
CA VAL A 186 -10.67 4.43 -7.36
C VAL A 186 -11.71 4.47 -8.50
N LYS A 187 -12.73 3.60 -8.45
CA LYS A 187 -13.81 3.61 -9.45
C LYS A 187 -14.58 4.93 -9.43
N ARG A 188 -14.82 5.50 -8.25
CA ARG A 188 -15.49 6.78 -8.07
C ARG A 188 -14.68 7.93 -8.67
N LEU A 189 -13.38 8.00 -8.37
CA LEU A 189 -12.47 9.00 -8.93
C LEU A 189 -12.37 8.91 -10.46
N ASN A 190 -12.31 7.70 -11.02
CA ASN A 190 -12.30 7.52 -12.48
C ASN A 190 -13.59 8.04 -13.13
N ARG A 191 -14.76 7.77 -12.56
CA ARG A 191 -16.04 8.31 -13.04
C ARG A 191 -16.07 9.85 -13.02
N ILE A 192 -15.48 10.44 -11.97
CA ILE A 192 -15.36 11.91 -11.89
C ILE A 192 -14.49 12.43 -13.03
N ALA A 193 -13.32 11.85 -13.21
CA ALA A 193 -12.39 12.24 -14.27
C ALA A 193 -13.05 12.15 -15.67
N GLU A 194 -13.74 11.05 -15.95
CA GLU A 194 -14.48 10.87 -17.21
C GLU A 194 -15.57 11.93 -17.42
N THR A 195 -16.34 12.22 -16.36
CA THR A 195 -17.43 13.21 -16.43
C THR A 195 -16.85 14.62 -16.62
N LEU A 196 -15.77 14.94 -15.91
CA LEU A 196 -15.06 16.22 -16.06
C LEU A 196 -14.54 16.38 -17.49
N MET A 197 -13.87 15.37 -18.03
CA MET A 197 -13.36 15.38 -19.41
C MET A 197 -14.47 15.60 -20.43
N LYS A 198 -15.57 14.84 -20.35
CA LYS A 198 -16.71 14.98 -21.28
C LYS A 198 -17.35 16.37 -21.22
N THR A 199 -17.52 16.89 -20.00
CA THR A 199 -18.12 18.25 -19.84
C THR A 199 -17.19 19.34 -20.36
N THR A 200 -15.88 19.23 -20.08
CA THR A 200 -14.88 20.18 -20.59
C THR A 200 -14.83 20.14 -22.11
N GLN A 201 -14.77 18.93 -22.70
CA GLN A 201 -14.72 18.76 -24.16
C GLN A 201 -15.93 19.41 -24.85
N ARG A 202 -17.14 19.21 -24.32
CA ARG A 202 -18.34 19.86 -24.85
C ARG A 202 -18.22 21.40 -24.87
N TYR A 203 -17.70 22.01 -23.81
CA TYR A 203 -17.52 23.45 -23.76
C TYR A 203 -16.40 23.93 -24.68
N VAL A 204 -15.32 23.18 -24.82
CA VAL A 204 -14.25 23.49 -25.80
C VAL A 204 -14.82 23.51 -27.19
N GLU A 205 -15.66 22.56 -27.57
CA GLU A 205 -16.31 22.51 -28.87
C GLU A 205 -17.23 23.71 -29.12
N VAL A 206 -18.03 24.09 -28.14
CA VAL A 206 -18.93 25.26 -28.19
C VAL A 206 -18.12 26.54 -28.39
N VAL A 207 -17.10 26.76 -27.54
CA VAL A 207 -16.25 27.97 -27.64
C VAL A 207 -15.49 28.03 -28.96
N THR A 208 -14.96 26.89 -29.41
CA THR A 208 -14.26 26.83 -30.72
C THR A 208 -15.20 27.21 -31.88
N ALA A 209 -16.44 26.70 -31.86
CA ALA A 209 -17.43 27.04 -32.87
C ALA A 209 -17.82 28.54 -32.86
N GLU A 210 -17.89 29.17 -31.68
CA GLU A 210 -18.14 30.61 -31.56
C GLU A 210 -16.97 31.44 -32.06
N ILE A 211 -15.74 31.06 -31.76
CA ILE A 211 -14.52 31.70 -32.26
C ILE A 211 -14.51 31.68 -33.80
N GLU A 212 -14.79 30.55 -34.42
CA GLU A 212 -14.85 30.41 -35.89
C GLU A 212 -15.95 31.31 -36.51
N LYS A 213 -17.11 31.42 -35.88
CA LYS A 213 -18.17 32.33 -36.32
C LYS A 213 -17.73 33.80 -36.27
N VAL A 214 -17.11 34.21 -35.19
CA VAL A 214 -16.61 35.59 -35.01
C VAL A 214 -15.53 35.87 -36.07
N LYS A 215 -14.60 34.96 -36.28
CA LYS A 215 -13.53 35.07 -37.26
C LYS A 215 -14.07 35.26 -38.67
N LYS A 216 -15.02 34.43 -39.11
CA LYS A 216 -15.69 34.57 -40.44
C LYS A 216 -16.43 35.88 -40.58
N ARG A 217 -17.10 36.39 -39.52
CA ARG A 217 -17.75 37.70 -39.57
C ARG A 217 -16.74 38.81 -39.76
N SER A 218 -15.66 38.83 -38.99
CA SER A 218 -14.59 39.82 -39.10
C SER A 218 -13.93 39.80 -40.49
N GLU A 219 -13.65 38.62 -41.04
CA GLU A 219 -13.09 38.48 -42.40
C GLU A 219 -14.03 39.05 -43.47
N ASN A 220 -15.35 38.78 -43.36
CA ASN A 220 -16.35 39.34 -44.27
C ASN A 220 -16.46 40.87 -44.15
N GLU A 221 -16.44 41.41 -42.93
CA GLU A 221 -16.48 42.85 -42.68
C GLU A 221 -15.23 43.54 -43.27
N ILE A 222 -14.04 43.00 -43.06
CA ILE A 222 -12.79 43.50 -43.61
C ILE A 222 -12.84 43.49 -45.17
N SER A 223 -13.30 42.39 -45.75
CA SER A 223 -13.46 42.27 -47.21
C SER A 223 -14.42 43.33 -47.78
N ASN A 224 -15.57 43.52 -47.12
CA ASN A 224 -16.55 44.56 -47.49
C ASN A 224 -15.98 45.96 -47.37
N LEU A 225 -15.21 46.26 -46.32
CA LEU A 225 -14.57 47.56 -46.15
C LEU A 225 -13.51 47.81 -47.25
N MET A 226 -12.66 46.78 -47.53
CA MET A 226 -11.67 46.88 -48.62
C MET A 226 -12.31 47.15 -49.99
N SER A 227 -13.42 46.44 -50.29
CA SER A 227 -14.17 46.65 -51.51
C SER A 227 -14.80 48.05 -51.67
N ARG A 228 -15.19 48.65 -50.52
CA ARG A 228 -15.71 50.04 -50.47
C ARG A 228 -14.59 51.06 -50.67
N ILE A 229 -13.41 50.82 -50.13
CA ILE A 229 -12.25 51.70 -50.24
C ILE A 229 -11.79 51.67 -51.73
N SER A 230 -11.64 50.49 -52.34
CA SER A 230 -11.21 50.36 -53.73
C SER A 230 -12.20 50.96 -54.75
N LYS A 231 -13.46 51.19 -54.44
CA LYS A 231 -14.45 51.84 -55.25
C LYS A 231 -14.46 53.38 -55.16
N LYS A 232 -13.77 53.91 -54.13
CA LYS A 232 -13.69 55.37 -53.88
C LYS A 232 -12.34 55.97 -54.29
N THR A 233 -11.39 55.12 -54.62
CA THR A 233 -10.11 55.50 -55.32
C THR A 233 -10.23 55.37 -56.82
#